data_c0c0477090dfa171597849feb2d1c3f1
#
_entry.id   c0c0477090dfa171597849feb2d1c3f1
#
_cell.length_a   1.000
_cell.length_b   1.000
_cell.length_c   1.000
_cell.angle_alpha   90.00
_cell.angle_beta   90.00
_cell.angle_gamma   90.00
#
_symmetry.space_group_name_H-M   'P 1'
#
loop_
_entity.id
_entity.type
_entity.pdbx_description
1 polymer ?
#
loop_
_entity_poly.entity_id
_entity_poly.type
_entity_poly.pdbx_seq_one_letter_code
_entity_poly.pdbx_strand_id
1 'polypeptide(L)'
;MAAAIGPGLPVHDAAGSMVVDIGGGRSEVAVISLGGIVASRSIRIAGDELTEDIMSYAKEEFSLQVGERTAERIKISIGSAGKTGESLEAPIRGRDIITGLPKEVIITSDQARAALAKSVRAIVDAVKQTIEETPPELLADIMDKGIYLAGGGALLRGLDKLLEQQTKMPVHIADDPLTSVVRGTGLVLEDLDLLRDVLVS
;
A
#
# COMPACT_ATOMS: atom_id res chain seq x y z
N MET A 1 14.29 -0.74 -3.71
CA MET A 1 15.06 -1.84 -4.32
C MET A 1 14.71 -3.20 -3.69
N ALA A 2 14.95 -3.47 -2.42
CA ALA A 2 14.65 -4.77 -1.79
C ALA A 2 13.21 -5.27 -2.01
N ALA A 3 12.22 -4.38 -1.94
CA ALA A 3 10.81 -4.68 -2.24
C ALA A 3 10.55 -5.16 -3.68
N ALA A 4 11.46 -4.88 -4.62
CA ALA A 4 11.39 -5.37 -5.99
C ALA A 4 12.13 -6.70 -6.18
N ILE A 5 13.26 -6.88 -5.48
CA ILE A 5 14.06 -8.11 -5.54
C ILE A 5 13.31 -9.28 -4.90
N GLY A 6 12.64 -9.04 -3.76
CA GLY A 6 11.93 -10.09 -3.03
C GLY A 6 10.86 -10.85 -3.84
N PRO A 7 10.01 -10.16 -4.63
CA PRO A 7 9.08 -10.79 -5.56
C PRO A 7 9.74 -11.35 -6.84
N GLY A 8 11.06 -11.17 -7.03
CA GLY A 8 11.78 -11.67 -8.20
C GLY A 8 11.67 -10.76 -9.43
N LEU A 9 11.46 -9.47 -9.26
CA LEU A 9 11.46 -8.54 -10.40
C LEU A 9 12.85 -8.48 -11.05
N PRO A 10 12.94 -8.39 -12.39
CA PRO A 10 14.20 -8.35 -13.12
C PRO A 10 14.84 -6.96 -13.03
N VAL A 11 15.35 -6.61 -11.85
CA VAL A 11 15.87 -5.26 -11.54
C VAL A 11 17.13 -4.89 -12.33
N HIS A 12 17.89 -5.88 -12.84
CA HIS A 12 19.11 -5.66 -13.64
C HIS A 12 18.85 -5.50 -15.14
N ASP A 13 17.64 -5.83 -15.59
CA ASP A 13 17.28 -5.68 -17.00
C ASP A 13 17.20 -4.21 -17.39
N ALA A 14 17.45 -3.92 -18.67
CA ALA A 14 17.24 -2.59 -19.23
C ALA A 14 15.76 -2.17 -19.25
N ALA A 15 14.86 -3.13 -19.09
CA ALA A 15 13.42 -2.90 -19.05
C ALA A 15 12.96 -2.29 -17.73
N GLY A 16 11.98 -1.36 -17.80
CA GLY A 16 11.39 -0.74 -16.64
C GLY A 16 10.60 -1.73 -15.76
N SER A 17 10.83 -1.67 -14.45
CA SER A 17 10.04 -2.38 -13.43
C SER A 17 9.51 -1.38 -12.40
N MET A 18 8.23 -1.43 -12.07
CA MET A 18 7.63 -0.53 -11.08
C MET A 18 7.15 -1.30 -9.86
N VAL A 19 7.57 -0.84 -8.68
CA VAL A 19 7.15 -1.38 -7.39
C VAL A 19 6.53 -0.29 -6.52
N VAL A 20 5.48 -0.66 -5.80
CA VAL A 20 4.82 0.17 -4.78
C VAL A 20 4.85 -0.61 -3.48
N ASP A 21 5.68 -0.18 -2.55
CA ASP A 21 5.79 -0.77 -1.21
C ASP A 21 4.99 0.07 -0.21
N ILE A 22 3.94 -0.51 0.35
CA ILE A 22 3.06 0.15 1.33
C ILE A 22 3.27 -0.51 2.68
N GLY A 23 4.20 0.03 3.45
CA GLY A 23 4.54 -0.44 4.79
C GLY A 23 3.59 0.05 5.88
N GLY A 24 4.07 0.11 7.13
CA GLY A 24 3.34 0.72 8.25
C GLY A 24 3.35 2.24 8.17
N GLY A 25 4.53 2.86 8.26
CA GLY A 25 4.68 4.31 8.35
C GLY A 25 4.96 5.04 7.03
N ARG A 26 5.27 4.32 5.95
CA ARG A 26 5.62 4.91 4.64
C ARG A 26 5.10 4.08 3.49
N SER A 27 4.75 4.78 2.40
CA SER A 27 4.57 4.19 1.09
C SER A 27 5.66 4.69 0.16
N GLU A 28 6.32 3.77 -0.52
CA GLU A 28 7.41 4.03 -1.44
C GLU A 28 7.06 3.51 -2.82
N VAL A 29 7.20 4.38 -3.82
CA VAL A 29 6.98 4.06 -5.23
C VAL A 29 8.30 4.22 -5.93
N ALA A 30 8.71 3.21 -6.71
CA ALA A 30 9.96 3.28 -7.46
C ALA A 30 9.84 2.62 -8.83
N VAL A 31 10.47 3.24 -9.80
CA VAL A 31 10.76 2.67 -11.12
C VAL A 31 12.24 2.34 -11.18
N ILE A 32 12.53 1.10 -11.56
CA ILE A 32 13.87 0.50 -11.54
C ILE A 32 14.21 0.02 -12.94
N SER A 33 15.45 0.27 -13.38
CA SER A 33 16.02 -0.24 -14.62
C SER A 33 17.55 -0.32 -14.47
N LEU A 34 18.18 -1.34 -15.05
CA LEU A 34 19.65 -1.53 -15.03
C LEU A 34 20.25 -1.46 -13.61
N GLY A 35 19.57 -2.00 -12.61
CA GLY A 35 20.01 -1.99 -11.22
C GLY A 35 19.89 -0.63 -10.49
N GLY A 36 19.43 0.42 -11.17
CA GLY A 36 19.26 1.77 -10.61
C GLY A 36 17.80 2.19 -10.43
N ILE A 37 17.57 3.13 -9.51
CA ILE A 37 16.28 3.79 -9.33
C ILE A 37 16.22 4.96 -10.32
N VAL A 38 15.26 4.93 -11.25
CA VAL A 38 15.09 5.96 -12.28
C VAL A 38 14.15 7.07 -11.83
N ALA A 39 13.05 6.70 -11.20
CA ALA A 39 12.09 7.61 -10.59
C ALA A 39 11.63 7.02 -9.26
N SER A 40 11.47 7.86 -8.24
CA SER A 40 10.95 7.39 -6.96
C SER A 40 10.21 8.48 -6.19
N ARG A 41 9.26 8.04 -5.37
CA ARG A 41 8.51 8.91 -4.47
C ARG A 41 8.23 8.20 -3.16
N SER A 42 8.48 8.89 -2.05
CA SER A 42 8.17 8.41 -0.70
C SER A 42 7.19 9.36 -0.04
N ILE A 43 6.11 8.80 0.53
CA ILE A 43 5.12 9.55 1.29
C ILE A 43 4.94 8.92 2.68
N ARG A 44 4.63 9.76 3.68
CA ARG A 44 4.37 9.32 5.07
C ARG A 44 2.88 9.01 5.27
N ILE A 45 2.30 8.28 4.32
CA ILE A 45 0.92 7.81 4.35
C ILE A 45 0.97 6.32 4.01
N ALA A 46 0.64 5.47 4.96
CA ALA A 46 0.70 4.02 4.84
C ALA A 46 -0.24 3.34 5.84
N GLY A 47 0.09 2.13 6.31
CA GLY A 47 -0.77 1.33 7.19
C GLY A 47 -1.21 2.04 8.47
N ASP A 48 -0.31 2.78 9.11
CA ASP A 48 -0.57 3.48 10.37
C ASP A 48 -1.56 4.64 10.16
N GLU A 49 -1.36 5.46 9.10
CA GLU A 49 -2.28 6.53 8.74
C GLU A 49 -3.68 5.99 8.42
N LEU A 50 -3.76 4.86 7.68
CA LEU A 50 -5.04 4.20 7.41
C LEU A 50 -5.72 3.72 8.71
N THR A 51 -4.98 3.35 9.72
CA THR A 51 -5.51 2.99 11.04
C THR A 51 -6.02 4.23 11.78
N GLU A 52 -5.27 5.33 11.73
CA GLU A 52 -5.66 6.62 12.31
C GLU A 52 -6.91 7.20 11.64
N ASP A 53 -7.07 7.03 10.32
CA ASP A 53 -8.27 7.42 9.59
C ASP A 53 -9.53 6.74 10.16
N ILE A 54 -9.46 5.44 10.48
CA ILE A 54 -10.57 4.71 11.10
C ILE A 54 -10.84 5.20 12.52
N MET A 55 -9.79 5.49 13.30
CA MET A 55 -9.94 6.04 14.65
C MET A 55 -10.61 7.42 14.61
N SER A 56 -10.19 8.27 13.68
CA SER A 56 -10.76 9.60 13.48
C SER A 56 -12.21 9.53 13.04
N TYR A 57 -12.53 8.66 12.09
CA TYR A 57 -13.90 8.42 11.65
C TYR A 57 -14.80 7.94 12.79
N ALA A 58 -14.33 6.99 13.60
CA ALA A 58 -15.09 6.48 14.74
C ALA A 58 -15.35 7.59 15.79
N LYS A 59 -14.39 8.49 15.98
CA LYS A 59 -14.53 9.63 16.87
C LYS A 59 -15.56 10.64 16.36
N GLU A 60 -15.51 10.97 15.07
CA GLU A 60 -16.36 11.99 14.45
C GLU A 60 -17.80 11.50 14.28
N GLU A 61 -17.99 10.30 13.73
CA GLU A 61 -19.33 9.79 13.36
C GLU A 61 -20.06 9.12 14.53
N PHE A 62 -19.31 8.45 15.42
CA PHE A 62 -19.93 7.65 16.49
C PHE A 62 -19.69 8.21 17.90
N SER A 63 -18.92 9.31 18.02
CA SER A 63 -18.42 9.81 19.32
C SER A 63 -17.73 8.71 20.11
N LEU A 64 -16.96 7.85 19.42
CA LEU A 64 -16.34 6.66 19.97
C LEU A 64 -14.82 6.79 19.95
N GLN A 65 -14.19 6.81 21.12
CA GLN A 65 -12.74 6.71 21.24
C GLN A 65 -12.31 5.25 21.12
N VAL A 66 -11.58 4.93 20.04
CA VAL A 66 -11.15 3.57 19.72
C VAL A 66 -9.63 3.46 19.85
N GLY A 67 -9.15 2.34 20.36
CA GLY A 67 -7.71 2.04 20.40
C GLY A 67 -7.20 1.52 19.05
N GLU A 68 -5.92 1.77 18.77
CA GLU A 68 -5.20 1.42 17.53
C GLU A 68 -5.43 -0.05 17.11
N ARG A 69 -5.26 -1.01 18.01
CA ARG A 69 -5.50 -2.44 17.74
C ARG A 69 -6.91 -2.75 17.23
N THR A 70 -7.90 -2.02 17.73
CA THR A 70 -9.29 -2.22 17.29
C THR A 70 -9.48 -1.63 15.89
N ALA A 71 -8.96 -0.43 15.65
CA ALA A 71 -9.01 0.21 14.34
C ALA A 71 -8.26 -0.60 13.28
N GLU A 72 -7.06 -1.11 13.59
CA GLU A 72 -6.28 -1.99 12.72
C GLU A 72 -7.07 -3.24 12.35
N ARG A 73 -7.73 -3.88 13.31
CA ARG A 73 -8.58 -5.04 13.05
C ARG A 73 -9.75 -4.70 12.11
N ILE A 74 -10.39 -3.54 12.28
CA ILE A 74 -11.45 -3.07 11.38
C ILE A 74 -10.90 -2.85 9.97
N LYS A 75 -9.76 -2.17 9.85
CA LYS A 75 -9.07 -1.97 8.56
C LYS A 75 -8.84 -3.29 7.82
N ILE A 76 -8.29 -4.29 8.51
CA ILE A 76 -7.98 -5.61 7.93
C ILE A 76 -9.28 -6.37 7.60
N SER A 77 -10.27 -6.35 8.48
CA SER A 77 -11.46 -7.18 8.33
C SER A 77 -12.45 -6.68 7.28
N ILE A 78 -12.70 -5.37 7.21
CA ILE A 78 -13.72 -4.77 6.33
C ILE A 78 -13.26 -3.55 5.54
N GLY A 79 -12.01 -3.06 5.76
CA GLY A 79 -11.45 -1.94 5.01
C GLY A 79 -11.29 -2.26 3.53
N SER A 80 -11.46 -1.25 2.66
CA SER A 80 -11.25 -1.38 1.23
C SER A 80 -10.90 -0.04 0.59
N ALA A 81 -10.11 -0.09 -0.48
CA ALA A 81 -9.76 1.08 -1.29
C ALA A 81 -10.84 1.42 -2.33
N GLY A 82 -11.62 0.43 -2.75
CA GLY A 82 -12.66 0.55 -3.77
C GLY A 82 -13.93 -0.22 -3.38
N LYS A 83 -14.97 -0.13 -4.23
CA LYS A 83 -16.19 -0.93 -4.07
C LYS A 83 -15.86 -2.40 -4.34
N THR A 84 -16.11 -3.27 -3.38
CA THR A 84 -15.85 -4.71 -3.48
C THR A 84 -17.09 -5.53 -3.85
N GLY A 85 -18.26 -4.90 -3.95
CA GLY A 85 -19.54 -5.59 -4.23
C GLY A 85 -20.14 -6.29 -3.01
N GLU A 86 -19.39 -6.45 -1.93
CA GLU A 86 -19.84 -7.06 -0.67
C GLU A 86 -20.09 -5.98 0.39
N SER A 87 -21.23 -6.07 1.06
CA SER A 87 -21.52 -5.27 2.25
C SER A 87 -21.12 -6.06 3.49
N LEU A 88 -19.98 -5.70 4.08
CA LEU A 88 -19.46 -6.31 5.29
C LEU A 88 -19.73 -5.39 6.48
N GLU A 89 -19.92 -6.01 7.65
CA GLU A 89 -20.14 -5.31 8.91
C GLU A 89 -19.23 -5.89 9.99
N ALA A 90 -18.80 -5.04 10.92
CA ALA A 90 -18.01 -5.47 12.05
C ALA A 90 -18.34 -4.63 13.31
N PRO A 91 -18.31 -5.24 14.51
CA PRO A 91 -18.44 -4.49 15.75
C PRO A 91 -17.14 -3.74 16.07
N ILE A 92 -17.27 -2.44 16.28
CA ILE A 92 -16.19 -1.56 16.75
C ILE A 92 -16.50 -1.15 18.20
N ARG A 93 -15.54 -1.37 19.09
CA ARG A 93 -15.67 -1.14 20.53
C ARG A 93 -14.71 -0.08 21.02
N GLY A 94 -15.17 0.77 21.91
CA GLY A 94 -14.36 1.82 22.50
C GLY A 94 -15.05 2.48 23.69
N ARG A 95 -14.57 3.68 24.02
CA ARG A 95 -15.17 4.54 25.04
C ARG A 95 -16.05 5.58 24.36
N ASP A 96 -17.29 5.69 24.77
CA ASP A 96 -18.16 6.80 24.41
C ASP A 96 -17.57 8.11 24.97
N ILE A 97 -17.33 9.08 24.10
CA ILE A 97 -16.66 10.34 24.47
C ILE A 97 -17.57 11.22 25.35
N ILE A 98 -18.90 11.07 25.20
CA ILE A 98 -19.89 11.89 25.92
C ILE A 98 -20.10 11.37 27.31
N THR A 99 -20.30 10.05 27.46
CA THR A 99 -20.65 9.43 28.75
C THR A 99 -19.45 8.87 29.51
N GLY A 100 -18.33 8.65 28.81
CA GLY A 100 -17.13 7.99 29.36
C GLY A 100 -17.25 6.47 29.51
N LEU A 101 -18.40 5.88 29.18
CA LEU A 101 -18.69 4.45 29.35
C LEU A 101 -18.27 3.61 28.14
N PRO A 102 -18.09 2.28 28.31
CA PRO A 102 -17.89 1.38 27.17
C PRO A 102 -19.10 1.42 26.22
N LYS A 103 -18.80 1.44 24.90
CA LYS A 103 -19.80 1.46 23.85
C LYS A 103 -19.36 0.58 22.69
N GLU A 104 -20.31 -0.10 22.05
CA GLU A 104 -20.13 -0.85 20.82
C GLU A 104 -21.04 -0.29 19.75
N VAL A 105 -20.52 -0.18 18.52
CA VAL A 105 -21.26 0.24 17.34
C VAL A 105 -20.94 -0.73 16.19
N ILE A 106 -21.88 -0.95 15.29
CA ILE A 106 -21.61 -1.67 14.04
C ILE A 106 -21.11 -0.66 12.98
N ILE A 107 -19.94 -0.92 12.42
CA ILE A 107 -19.38 -0.18 11.29
C ILE A 107 -19.48 -1.02 10.02
N THR A 108 -19.88 -0.40 8.92
CA THR A 108 -19.99 -1.06 7.61
C THR A 108 -18.72 -0.89 6.78
N SER A 109 -18.52 -1.77 5.78
CA SER A 109 -17.42 -1.66 4.82
C SER A 109 -17.47 -0.36 4.01
N ASP A 110 -18.65 0.20 3.73
CA ASP A 110 -18.80 1.49 3.07
C ASP A 110 -18.32 2.65 3.94
N GLN A 111 -18.61 2.59 5.23
CA GLN A 111 -18.11 3.57 6.21
C GLN A 111 -16.59 3.47 6.39
N ALA A 112 -16.06 2.25 6.52
CA ALA A 112 -14.62 2.02 6.59
C ALA A 112 -13.91 2.54 5.32
N ARG A 113 -14.46 2.30 4.12
CA ARG A 113 -13.93 2.84 2.86
C ARG A 113 -13.98 4.36 2.83
N ALA A 114 -15.07 4.96 3.30
CA ALA A 114 -15.18 6.42 3.37
C ALA A 114 -14.12 7.02 4.30
N ALA A 115 -13.86 6.40 5.44
CA ALA A 115 -12.78 6.79 6.35
C ALA A 115 -11.41 6.79 5.64
N LEU A 116 -11.09 5.71 4.93
CA LEU A 116 -9.79 5.50 4.27
C LEU A 116 -9.58 6.33 2.99
N ALA A 117 -10.63 6.95 2.45
CA ALA A 117 -10.64 7.53 1.11
C ALA A 117 -9.55 8.59 0.87
N LYS A 118 -9.24 9.40 1.88
CA LYS A 118 -8.23 10.47 1.80
C LYS A 118 -6.83 9.90 1.65
N SER A 119 -6.44 8.97 2.52
CA SER A 119 -5.11 8.35 2.53
C SER A 119 -4.90 7.44 1.32
N VAL A 120 -5.92 6.67 0.93
CA VAL A 120 -5.90 5.87 -0.31
C VAL A 120 -5.68 6.76 -1.54
N ARG A 121 -6.37 7.90 -1.62
CA ARG A 121 -6.17 8.86 -2.73
C ARG A 121 -4.73 9.36 -2.78
N ALA A 122 -4.14 9.71 -1.64
CA ALA A 122 -2.76 10.19 -1.59
C ALA A 122 -1.76 9.12 -2.07
N ILE A 123 -1.99 7.85 -1.77
CA ILE A 123 -1.19 6.73 -2.30
C ILE A 123 -1.34 6.64 -3.82
N VAL A 124 -2.57 6.69 -4.34
CA VAL A 124 -2.83 6.67 -5.79
C VAL A 124 -2.16 7.85 -6.51
N ASP A 125 -2.23 9.04 -5.92
CA ASP A 125 -1.62 10.25 -6.49
C ASP A 125 -0.08 10.13 -6.52
N ALA A 126 0.54 9.53 -5.49
CA ALA A 126 1.98 9.27 -5.49
C ALA A 126 2.38 8.31 -6.63
N VAL A 127 1.60 7.26 -6.87
CA VAL A 127 1.82 6.33 -7.99
C VAL A 127 1.72 7.06 -9.32
N LYS A 128 0.66 7.86 -9.54
CA LYS A 128 0.48 8.65 -10.77
C LYS A 128 1.63 9.63 -11.03
N GLN A 129 2.04 10.36 -10.00
CA GLN A 129 3.14 11.31 -10.12
C GLN A 129 4.48 10.62 -10.47
N THR A 130 4.72 9.41 -9.92
CA THR A 130 5.92 8.64 -10.30
C THR A 130 5.85 8.18 -11.75
N ILE A 131 4.66 7.79 -12.24
CA ILE A 131 4.45 7.44 -13.65
C ILE A 131 4.72 8.65 -14.56
N GLU A 132 4.24 9.83 -14.19
CA GLU A 132 4.46 11.08 -14.95
C GLU A 132 5.94 11.46 -15.04
N GLU A 133 6.74 11.15 -14.03
CA GLU A 133 8.18 11.40 -13.98
C GLU A 133 9.01 10.30 -14.69
N THR A 134 8.38 9.19 -15.09
CA THR A 134 9.05 8.04 -15.70
C THR A 134 9.35 8.29 -17.20
N PRO A 135 10.57 8.01 -17.68
CA PRO A 135 10.87 8.08 -19.11
C PRO A 135 9.93 7.23 -19.96
N PRO A 136 9.51 7.72 -21.15
CA PRO A 136 8.53 7.04 -22.01
C PRO A 136 8.89 5.60 -22.39
N GLU A 137 10.17 5.30 -22.58
CA GLU A 137 10.66 3.98 -22.94
C GLU A 137 10.41 2.96 -21.83
N LEU A 138 10.70 3.34 -20.58
CA LEU A 138 10.45 2.49 -19.41
C LEU A 138 8.95 2.41 -19.08
N LEU A 139 8.19 3.45 -19.39
CA LEU A 139 6.75 3.46 -19.22
C LEU A 139 6.07 2.41 -20.10
N ALA A 140 6.53 2.24 -21.34
CA ALA A 140 6.03 1.19 -22.22
C ALA A 140 6.24 -0.21 -21.61
N ASP A 141 7.41 -0.47 -21.03
CA ASP A 141 7.68 -1.74 -20.35
C ASP A 141 6.73 -1.99 -19.16
N ILE A 142 6.45 -0.93 -18.37
CA ILE A 142 5.56 -1.02 -17.21
C ILE A 142 4.10 -1.23 -17.66
N MET A 143 3.69 -0.68 -18.80
CA MET A 143 2.35 -0.94 -19.38
C MET A 143 2.15 -2.42 -19.71
N ASP A 144 3.19 -3.11 -20.12
CA ASP A 144 3.16 -4.55 -20.44
C ASP A 144 3.31 -5.42 -19.19
N LYS A 145 4.29 -5.11 -18.33
CA LYS A 145 4.63 -5.91 -17.14
C LYS A 145 3.76 -5.63 -15.92
N GLY A 146 3.20 -4.43 -15.82
CA GLY A 146 2.39 -3.98 -14.72
C GLY A 146 3.18 -3.38 -13.54
N ILE A 147 2.41 -2.98 -12.53
CA ILE A 147 2.86 -2.41 -11.26
C ILE A 147 2.81 -3.50 -10.20
N TYR A 148 3.87 -3.68 -9.43
CA TYR A 148 3.94 -4.67 -8.36
C TYR A 148 3.75 -4.03 -7.00
N LEU A 149 2.77 -4.55 -6.23
CA LEU A 149 2.46 -4.11 -4.87
C LEU A 149 3.16 -4.99 -3.85
N ALA A 150 3.89 -4.37 -2.93
CA ALA A 150 4.54 -4.98 -1.78
C ALA A 150 4.11 -4.30 -0.47
N GLY A 151 4.52 -4.86 0.66
CA GLY A 151 4.15 -4.37 1.98
C GLY A 151 2.74 -4.78 2.42
N GLY A 152 2.43 -4.58 3.70
CA GLY A 152 1.13 -4.96 4.28
C GLY A 152 -0.06 -4.21 3.69
N GLY A 153 0.15 -2.95 3.25
CA GLY A 153 -0.88 -2.13 2.62
C GLY A 153 -1.33 -2.66 1.26
N ALA A 154 -0.50 -3.47 0.57
CA ALA A 154 -0.86 -4.16 -0.67
C ALA A 154 -2.07 -5.09 -0.50
N LEU A 155 -2.32 -5.56 0.73
CA LEU A 155 -3.44 -6.43 1.07
C LEU A 155 -4.77 -5.68 1.30
N LEU A 156 -4.77 -4.33 1.23
CA LEU A 156 -6.02 -3.56 1.34
C LEU A 156 -6.94 -3.91 0.15
N ARG A 157 -8.12 -4.40 0.46
CA ARG A 157 -9.06 -4.90 -0.54
C ARG A 157 -9.35 -3.88 -1.63
N GLY A 158 -9.22 -4.29 -2.88
CA GLY A 158 -9.56 -3.48 -4.05
C GLY A 158 -8.58 -2.34 -4.34
N LEU A 159 -7.43 -2.27 -3.66
CA LEU A 159 -6.37 -1.30 -3.97
C LEU A 159 -5.75 -1.59 -5.34
N ASP A 160 -5.51 -2.87 -5.65
CA ASP A 160 -5.08 -3.35 -6.95
C ASP A 160 -5.99 -2.87 -8.07
N LYS A 161 -7.30 -3.13 -7.93
CA LYS A 161 -8.32 -2.72 -8.90
C LYS A 161 -8.45 -1.21 -9.03
N LEU A 162 -8.34 -0.50 -7.92
CA LEU A 162 -8.36 0.97 -7.95
C LEU A 162 -7.16 1.53 -8.72
N LEU A 163 -5.96 1.00 -8.47
CA LEU A 163 -4.75 1.40 -9.18
C LEU A 163 -4.85 1.04 -10.67
N GLU A 164 -5.30 -0.17 -11.04
CA GLU A 164 -5.56 -0.54 -12.45
C GLU A 164 -6.50 0.45 -13.14
N GLN A 165 -7.59 0.83 -12.49
CA GLN A 165 -8.55 1.78 -13.05
C GLN A 165 -7.95 3.17 -13.23
N GLN A 166 -7.10 3.59 -12.31
CA GLN A 166 -6.53 4.93 -12.27
C GLN A 166 -5.30 5.11 -13.16
N THR A 167 -4.49 4.05 -13.32
CA THR A 167 -3.26 4.08 -14.12
C THR A 167 -3.43 3.48 -15.51
N LYS A 168 -4.45 2.67 -15.72
CA LYS A 168 -4.68 1.87 -16.94
C LYS A 168 -3.57 0.84 -17.20
N MET A 169 -2.87 0.43 -16.16
CA MET A 169 -1.80 -0.57 -16.20
C MET A 169 -2.21 -1.78 -15.38
N PRO A 170 -1.76 -3.00 -15.72
CA PRO A 170 -1.93 -4.17 -14.86
C PRO A 170 -1.33 -3.93 -13.47
N VAL A 171 -1.94 -4.47 -12.43
CA VAL A 171 -1.44 -4.38 -11.06
C VAL A 171 -1.39 -5.77 -10.43
N HIS A 172 -0.22 -6.13 -9.92
CA HIS A 172 0.05 -7.43 -9.33
C HIS A 172 0.40 -7.27 -7.86
N ILE A 173 -0.21 -8.08 -7.01
CA ILE A 173 0.20 -8.18 -5.60
C ILE A 173 1.29 -9.23 -5.52
N ALA A 174 2.41 -8.93 -4.86
CA ALA A 174 3.48 -9.91 -4.62
C ALA A 174 2.94 -11.15 -3.89
N ASP A 175 3.49 -12.32 -4.15
CA ASP A 175 3.02 -13.59 -3.56
C ASP A 175 2.99 -13.56 -2.03
N ASP A 176 3.97 -12.91 -1.41
CA ASP A 176 4.02 -12.64 0.03
C ASP A 176 4.45 -11.19 0.25
N PRO A 177 3.50 -10.23 0.17
CA PRO A 177 3.83 -8.82 0.19
C PRO A 177 4.39 -8.35 1.53
N LEU A 178 4.05 -9.00 2.65
CA LEU A 178 4.55 -8.67 3.99
C LEU A 178 6.05 -8.97 4.14
N THR A 179 6.57 -9.99 3.45
CA THR A 179 7.97 -10.41 3.56
C THR A 179 8.82 -9.98 2.37
N SER A 180 8.27 -9.29 1.39
CA SER A 180 8.96 -8.90 0.15
C SER A 180 10.30 -8.19 0.43
N VAL A 181 10.33 -7.22 1.34
CA VAL A 181 11.55 -6.48 1.69
C VAL A 181 12.58 -7.37 2.36
N VAL A 182 12.19 -8.16 3.35
CA VAL A 182 13.13 -9.04 4.07
C VAL A 182 13.66 -10.15 3.18
N ARG A 183 12.85 -10.71 2.29
CA ARG A 183 13.29 -11.69 1.28
C ARG A 183 14.27 -11.07 0.31
N GLY A 184 13.96 -9.87 -0.20
CA GLY A 184 14.87 -9.15 -1.09
C GLY A 184 16.19 -8.83 -0.43
N THR A 185 16.20 -8.42 0.84
CA THR A 185 17.43 -8.20 1.62
C THR A 185 18.22 -9.50 1.80
N GLY A 186 17.54 -10.62 2.06
CA GLY A 186 18.17 -11.95 2.15
C GLY A 186 18.85 -12.34 0.85
N LEU A 187 18.17 -12.21 -0.29
CA LEU A 187 18.72 -12.51 -1.62
C LEU A 187 19.96 -11.65 -1.94
N VAL A 188 19.95 -10.36 -1.56
CA VAL A 188 21.13 -9.50 -1.72
C VAL A 188 22.32 -10.01 -0.90
N LEU A 189 22.09 -10.51 0.31
CA LEU A 189 23.16 -11.07 1.16
C LEU A 189 23.70 -12.39 0.65
N GLU A 190 22.90 -13.20 -0.05
CA GLU A 190 23.31 -14.46 -0.65
C GLU A 190 24.16 -14.27 -1.91
N ASP A 191 23.95 -13.17 -2.66
CA ASP A 191 24.67 -12.87 -3.90
C ASP A 191 25.16 -11.42 -3.93
N LEU A 192 26.10 -11.10 -3.01
CA LEU A 192 26.67 -9.76 -2.86
C LEU A 192 27.45 -9.31 -4.10
N ASP A 193 28.05 -10.22 -4.84
CA ASP A 193 28.87 -9.88 -6.00
C ASP A 193 27.99 -9.44 -7.20
N LEU A 194 26.85 -10.11 -7.41
CA LEU A 194 25.88 -9.78 -8.46
C LEU A 194 25.08 -8.51 -8.13
N LEU A 195 24.79 -8.30 -6.84
CA LEU A 195 23.89 -7.25 -6.37
C LEU A 195 24.62 -6.04 -5.75
N ARG A 196 25.97 -6.00 -5.89
CA ARG A 196 26.81 -4.95 -5.30
C ARG A 196 26.43 -3.55 -5.80
N ASP A 197 26.10 -3.44 -7.09
CA ASP A 197 25.74 -2.15 -7.70
C ASP A 197 24.39 -1.62 -7.20
N VAL A 198 23.54 -2.50 -6.66
CA VAL A 198 22.24 -2.17 -6.07
C VAL A 198 22.36 -1.59 -4.66
N LEU A 199 23.49 -1.88 -3.95
CA LEU A 199 23.72 -1.45 -2.57
C LEU A 199 24.22 0.01 -2.45
N VAL A 200 24.63 0.62 -3.55
CA VAL A 200 25.34 1.93 -3.56
C VAL A 200 24.45 3.05 -4.14
N SER A 201 23.23 2.77 -4.52
CA SER A 201 22.29 3.73 -5.09
C SER A 201 21.33 4.36 -4.07
#